data_a3eecda9f27efdef8ff082e7f57593aa
#
_entry.id   a3eecda9f27efdef8ff082e7f57593aa
#
_cell.length_a   1.000
_cell.length_b   1.000
_cell.length_c   1.000
_cell.angle_alpha   90.00
_cell.angle_beta   90.00
_cell.angle_gamma   90.00
#
_symmetry.space_group_name_H-M   'P 1'
#
loop_
_entity.id
_entity.type
_entity.pdbx_description
1 polymer ?
#
loop_
_entity_poly.entity_id
_entity_poly.type
_entity_poly.pdbx_seq_one_letter_code
_entity_poly.pdbx_strand_id
1 'polypeptide(L)'
;MHRSHFADRVRAFLLAAALVSALICPQALAADAAGSGGCAHGHTLTTCRGGKSVCAVCGETVDIRAAQYTGWLTVEGTADRMYFLSGEYVTGWQQLDGGTYHFDDDGIVHDTETVDTRTCTTNGYAITTCKTCGETCRSAVLRYAGHSWDADHVCTKCGTQGKNIADAQVKTAPAVYNGKDAVCAVAVTYQGRQLTVRTDEADVDGCISYTNNTRVGLGTVSIRGMRDFYGTVSAQYEILPGGVRDAAAAEIGQKQVRLDWTAAAGAENYRVEMSADGGSTWTALPLTAKPVCIVTGLAPATAYTFRLVGCTQVDGRWYFSPYYSNTVTVTTLPEGAFAPSELLGTIDAQVDGRTVTGLSMDAEQYLFLPASADLSRLAVTVHTQNCTNPTVELQGSKGMELLGETVNITELAAADDGLYTLTVRINGEAAGTLCVAQSENLSALYITSEDPSAQGRAFVDAGDANAAAQLLLADRDGNAVCDGVRTQLRACGRTDPAAAGKRSYQLRLDQACDLATCGEAAERWTLLACCDDATLLHDKLFRELAVSLGMPYTPAADWVDLYYDGVYRGTYLVSEMNAVGSTGVDITGMETAYAAVNADYGGDMTTAAAENRYGQTYRDTAG
;
A
#
# COMPACT_ATOMS: atom_id res chain seq x y z
N MET A 1 8.73 0.13 15.57
CA MET A 1 10.12 0.12 15.07
C MET A 1 10.32 0.68 13.65
N HIS A 2 9.42 1.51 13.11
CA HIS A 2 9.50 2.04 11.73
C HIS A 2 9.88 3.51 11.57
N ARG A 3 10.22 4.24 12.64
CA ARG A 3 10.64 5.66 12.55
C ARG A 3 12.16 5.90 12.44
N SER A 4 13.02 4.90 12.65
CA SER A 4 14.48 5.08 12.57
C SER A 4 15.07 4.97 11.15
N HIS A 5 14.46 4.21 10.26
CA HIS A 5 15.02 3.99 8.91
C HIS A 5 14.80 5.12 7.89
N PHE A 6 13.82 5.99 8.13
CA PHE A 6 13.60 7.14 7.24
C PHE A 6 14.62 8.27 7.49
N ALA A 7 14.98 8.50 8.75
CA ALA A 7 15.98 9.50 9.12
C ALA A 7 17.39 9.12 8.66
N ASP A 8 17.74 7.82 8.66
CA ASP A 8 19.04 7.33 8.21
C ASP A 8 19.17 7.35 6.68
N ARG A 9 18.10 7.12 5.94
CA ARG A 9 18.09 7.26 4.47
C ARG A 9 18.21 8.72 4.01
N VAL A 10 17.58 9.66 4.72
CA VAL A 10 17.73 11.09 4.44
C VAL A 10 19.13 11.59 4.79
N ARG A 11 19.75 11.09 5.87
CA ARG A 11 21.15 11.41 6.20
C ARG A 11 22.15 10.81 5.21
N ALA A 12 21.91 9.58 4.73
CA ALA A 12 22.75 8.97 3.69
C ALA A 12 22.65 9.70 2.35
N PHE A 13 21.46 10.21 1.99
CA PHE A 13 21.27 10.98 0.76
C PHE A 13 21.89 12.39 0.86
N LEU A 14 21.84 13.02 2.03
CA LEU A 14 22.50 14.32 2.27
C LEU A 14 24.03 14.19 2.37
N LEU A 15 24.57 13.07 2.87
CA LEU A 15 26.01 12.80 2.84
C LEU A 15 26.51 12.46 1.43
N ALA A 16 25.72 11.74 0.63
CA ALA A 16 26.08 11.47 -0.78
C ALA A 16 26.01 12.73 -1.65
N ALA A 17 25.06 13.63 -1.40
CA ALA A 17 24.97 14.92 -2.08
C ALA A 17 26.11 15.86 -1.65
N ALA A 18 26.58 15.79 -0.41
CA ALA A 18 27.73 16.57 0.07
C ALA A 18 29.09 16.05 -0.47
N LEU A 19 29.18 14.74 -0.80
CA LEU A 19 30.39 14.16 -1.41
C LEU A 19 30.49 14.41 -2.92
N VAL A 20 29.34 14.58 -3.62
CA VAL A 20 29.32 14.93 -5.05
C VAL A 20 29.58 16.42 -5.30
N SER A 21 29.22 17.29 -4.35
CA SER A 21 29.54 18.74 -4.44
C SER A 21 30.97 19.10 -4.04
N ALA A 22 31.75 18.16 -3.47
CA ALA A 22 33.15 18.38 -3.13
C ALA A 22 34.14 18.08 -4.27
N LEU A 23 33.66 17.65 -5.46
CA LEU A 23 34.47 17.29 -6.62
C LEU A 23 34.39 18.30 -7.77
N ILE A 24 33.78 19.47 -7.56
CA ILE A 24 33.70 20.53 -8.55
C ILE A 24 34.12 21.85 -7.90
N CYS A 25 35.33 22.22 -8.15
CA CYS A 25 36.06 23.47 -7.99
C CYS A 25 37.17 23.41 -6.94
N PRO A 26 38.45 23.38 -7.32
CA PRO A 26 39.50 23.81 -6.42
C PRO A 26 39.45 25.34 -6.34
N GLN A 27 38.81 25.85 -5.27
CA GLN A 27 39.12 27.21 -4.85
C GLN A 27 40.59 27.25 -4.47
N ALA A 28 41.33 28.16 -5.09
CA ALA A 28 42.71 28.44 -4.73
C ALA A 28 42.82 28.70 -3.22
N LEU A 29 43.39 27.76 -2.49
CA LEU A 29 43.83 27.98 -1.13
C LEU A 29 45.00 28.97 -1.20
N ALA A 30 44.74 30.22 -0.83
CA ALA A 30 45.79 31.19 -0.58
C ALA A 30 46.66 30.66 0.58
N ALA A 31 47.88 30.26 0.30
CA ALA A 31 48.86 30.00 1.32
C ALA A 31 49.36 31.36 1.85
N ASP A 32 49.02 31.68 3.09
CA ASP A 32 49.62 32.81 3.81
C ASP A 32 51.12 32.52 4.02
N ALA A 33 51.94 33.01 3.13
CA ALA A 33 53.38 33.13 3.37
C ALA A 33 53.63 34.48 4.10
N ALA A 34 53.91 34.39 5.37
CA ALA A 34 54.38 35.55 6.17
C ALA A 34 55.70 36.05 5.63
N GLY A 35 55.66 37.22 5.01
CA GLY A 35 56.88 37.95 4.56
C GLY A 35 56.55 39.11 3.64
N SER A 36 56.38 40.30 4.21
CA SER A 36 56.48 41.65 3.63
C SER A 36 56.10 41.85 2.16
N GLY A 37 54.87 42.37 1.92
CA GLY A 37 54.49 42.99 0.64
C GLY A 37 53.70 42.12 -0.29
N GLY A 38 52.81 41.24 0.23
CA GLY A 38 52.03 40.29 -0.56
C GLY A 38 50.92 40.93 -1.40
N CYS A 39 50.74 40.43 -2.60
CA CYS A 39 49.60 40.70 -3.46
C CYS A 39 48.28 40.33 -2.71
N ALA A 40 47.41 41.29 -2.51
CA ALA A 40 46.18 41.14 -1.69
C ALA A 40 45.22 40.05 -2.21
N HIS A 41 45.49 39.43 -3.36
CA HIS A 41 44.63 38.47 -4.05
C HIS A 41 45.30 37.12 -4.37
N GLY A 42 46.44 36.82 -3.77
CA GLY A 42 47.29 35.68 -4.20
C GLY A 42 47.99 35.99 -5.53
N HIS A 43 49.12 35.32 -5.79
CA HIS A 43 49.90 35.56 -6.99
C HIS A 43 49.24 34.88 -8.21
N THR A 44 49.03 35.64 -9.29
CA THR A 44 48.57 35.11 -10.59
C THR A 44 49.78 34.82 -11.44
N LEU A 45 50.21 33.56 -11.55
CA LEU A 45 51.36 33.11 -12.30
C LEU A 45 50.91 32.63 -13.69
N THR A 46 51.60 33.06 -14.74
CA THR A 46 51.30 32.70 -16.14
C THR A 46 52.49 32.15 -16.89
N THR A 47 53.70 32.56 -16.51
CA THR A 47 54.98 32.14 -17.15
C THR A 47 55.96 31.63 -16.12
N CYS A 48 56.89 30.79 -16.52
CA CYS A 48 58.03 30.34 -15.67
C CYS A 48 59.39 30.44 -16.38
N ARG A 49 60.42 30.66 -15.56
CA ARG A 49 61.84 30.63 -16.00
C ARG A 49 62.74 30.24 -14.84
N GLY A 50 63.47 29.13 -14.97
CA GLY A 50 64.41 28.69 -13.95
C GLY A 50 63.78 28.50 -12.55
N GLY A 51 62.59 27.94 -12.45
CA GLY A 51 61.88 27.70 -11.19
C GLY A 51 61.23 28.93 -10.56
N LYS A 52 61.20 30.06 -11.27
CA LYS A 52 60.58 31.32 -10.84
C LYS A 52 59.49 31.76 -11.82
N SER A 53 58.54 32.51 -11.34
CA SER A 53 57.48 33.14 -12.14
C SER A 53 57.26 34.58 -11.71
N VAL A 54 56.83 35.44 -12.63
CA VAL A 54 56.48 36.83 -12.32
C VAL A 54 54.92 36.91 -12.20
N CYS A 55 54.45 37.45 -11.08
CA CYS A 55 53.05 37.66 -10.89
C CYS A 55 52.49 38.67 -11.91
N ALA A 56 51.51 38.28 -12.69
CA ALA A 56 50.87 39.12 -13.72
C ALA A 56 50.15 40.34 -13.14
N VAL A 57 49.85 40.36 -11.86
CA VAL A 57 49.10 41.44 -11.19
C VAL A 57 49.99 42.42 -10.47
N CYS A 58 50.97 41.96 -9.66
CA CYS A 58 51.84 42.84 -8.85
C CYS A 58 53.27 42.97 -9.37
N GLY A 59 53.65 42.15 -10.36
CA GLY A 59 55.00 42.17 -10.92
C GLY A 59 56.07 41.52 -10.03
N GLU A 60 55.75 40.96 -8.89
CA GLU A 60 56.69 40.32 -7.99
C GLU A 60 57.19 38.98 -8.55
N THR A 61 58.46 38.68 -8.35
CA THR A 61 59.04 37.40 -8.72
C THR A 61 58.80 36.38 -7.62
N VAL A 62 58.02 35.31 -7.94
CA VAL A 62 57.66 34.24 -7.03
C VAL A 62 58.48 33.00 -7.32
N ASP A 63 59.04 32.38 -6.29
CA ASP A 63 59.66 31.06 -6.38
C ASP A 63 58.51 30.00 -6.40
N ILE A 64 58.39 29.24 -7.50
CA ILE A 64 57.30 28.29 -7.77
C ILE A 64 57.30 27.18 -6.73
N ARG A 65 58.47 26.69 -6.31
CA ARG A 65 58.64 25.64 -5.32
C ARG A 65 58.28 26.12 -3.92
N ALA A 66 58.77 27.30 -3.54
CA ALA A 66 58.43 27.88 -2.24
C ALA A 66 56.95 28.22 -2.10
N ALA A 67 56.33 28.62 -3.21
CA ALA A 67 54.88 28.89 -3.28
C ALA A 67 54.03 27.62 -3.41
N GLN A 68 54.60 26.43 -3.52
CA GLN A 68 53.90 25.16 -3.77
C GLN A 68 52.83 25.23 -4.89
N TYR A 69 53.15 25.96 -5.96
CA TYR A 69 52.21 26.23 -7.04
C TYR A 69 51.78 24.94 -7.73
N THR A 70 50.50 24.86 -8.03
CA THR A 70 49.90 23.77 -8.83
C THR A 70 49.14 24.38 -10.01
N GLY A 71 49.51 23.99 -11.24
CA GLY A 71 48.83 24.46 -12.45
C GLY A 71 49.77 24.61 -13.64
N TRP A 72 49.20 25.07 -14.75
CA TRP A 72 49.91 25.29 -16.01
C TRP A 72 50.66 26.61 -16.03
N LEU A 73 51.92 26.59 -16.50
CA LEU A 73 52.71 27.80 -16.81
C LEU A 73 53.30 27.67 -18.21
N THR A 74 53.47 28.81 -18.90
CA THR A 74 54.19 28.90 -20.17
C THR A 74 55.68 29.23 -19.90
N VAL A 75 56.58 28.58 -20.61
CA VAL A 75 58.01 28.88 -20.48
C VAL A 75 58.31 30.27 -21.09
N GLU A 76 58.94 31.15 -20.34
CA GLU A 76 59.18 32.54 -20.77
C GLU A 76 59.95 32.59 -22.07
N GLY A 77 59.43 33.29 -23.07
CA GLY A 77 60.02 33.46 -24.39
C GLY A 77 59.79 32.32 -25.37
N THR A 78 59.01 31.31 -25.01
CA THR A 78 58.58 30.19 -25.88
C THR A 78 57.09 30.05 -25.91
N ALA A 79 56.61 29.10 -26.72
CA ALA A 79 55.18 28.63 -26.68
C ALA A 79 55.02 27.36 -25.81
N ASP A 80 56.14 26.88 -25.23
CA ASP A 80 56.15 25.64 -24.47
C ASP A 80 55.41 25.79 -23.13
N ARG A 81 54.75 24.74 -22.69
CA ARG A 81 53.99 24.72 -21.44
C ARG A 81 54.50 23.63 -20.51
N MET A 82 54.47 23.93 -19.22
CA MET A 82 54.77 23.00 -18.14
C MET A 82 53.60 22.94 -17.16
N TYR A 83 53.43 21.80 -16.52
CA TYR A 83 52.51 21.67 -15.40
C TYR A 83 53.28 21.45 -14.10
N PHE A 84 52.91 22.20 -13.08
CA PHE A 84 53.48 22.07 -11.74
C PHE A 84 52.48 21.44 -10.80
N LEU A 85 52.98 20.57 -9.93
CA LEU A 85 52.22 19.97 -8.85
C LEU A 85 52.98 20.23 -7.53
N SER A 86 52.38 21.04 -6.64
CA SER A 86 53.02 21.44 -5.37
C SER A 86 54.43 21.99 -5.54
N GLY A 87 54.65 22.82 -6.57
CA GLY A 87 55.90 23.50 -6.82
C GLY A 87 56.93 22.74 -7.66
N GLU A 88 56.73 21.47 -7.96
CA GLU A 88 57.60 20.66 -8.82
C GLU A 88 56.91 20.45 -10.18
N TYR A 89 57.69 20.55 -11.28
CA TYR A 89 57.13 20.20 -12.60
C TYR A 89 56.97 18.69 -12.75
N VAL A 90 55.96 18.28 -13.49
CA VAL A 90 55.68 16.88 -13.76
C VAL A 90 56.41 16.42 -15.03
N THR A 91 56.75 15.13 -15.10
CA THR A 91 57.36 14.47 -16.27
C THR A 91 56.62 13.18 -16.63
N GLY A 92 56.89 12.65 -17.83
CA GLY A 92 56.24 11.43 -18.32
C GLY A 92 54.75 11.58 -18.56
N TRP A 93 54.02 10.48 -18.52
CA TRP A 93 52.59 10.47 -18.74
C TRP A 93 51.79 10.93 -17.50
N GLN A 94 50.93 11.92 -17.67
CA GLN A 94 50.11 12.50 -16.61
C GLN A 94 48.65 12.59 -17.04
N GLN A 95 47.78 12.36 -16.08
CA GLN A 95 46.32 12.60 -16.22
C GLN A 95 45.98 13.93 -15.55
N LEU A 96 45.67 14.96 -16.31
CA LEU A 96 45.42 16.31 -15.82
C LEU A 96 44.20 16.89 -16.52
N ASP A 97 43.29 17.55 -15.77
CA ASP A 97 42.16 18.29 -16.31
C ASP A 97 41.30 17.47 -17.30
N GLY A 98 41.19 16.13 -17.08
CA GLY A 98 40.42 15.23 -17.94
C GLY A 98 41.13 14.81 -19.23
N GLY A 99 42.39 15.23 -19.47
CA GLY A 99 43.24 14.83 -20.60
C GLY A 99 44.44 13.99 -20.20
N THR A 100 45.04 13.27 -21.16
CA THR A 100 46.27 12.51 -21.00
C THR A 100 47.38 13.28 -21.72
N TYR A 101 48.39 13.68 -20.96
CA TYR A 101 49.51 14.49 -21.44
C TYR A 101 50.81 13.74 -21.26
N HIS A 102 51.79 14.00 -22.15
CA HIS A 102 53.16 13.52 -22.04
C HIS A 102 54.11 14.69 -21.88
N PHE A 103 54.92 14.63 -20.85
CA PHE A 103 55.96 15.63 -20.54
C PHE A 103 57.35 15.00 -20.72
N ASP A 104 58.29 15.74 -21.28
CA ASP A 104 59.68 15.30 -21.33
C ASP A 104 60.39 15.43 -19.96
N ASP A 105 61.68 15.08 -19.92
CA ASP A 105 62.47 15.13 -18.69
C ASP A 105 62.67 16.57 -18.17
N ASP A 106 62.53 17.58 -19.02
CA ASP A 106 62.58 19.00 -18.67
C ASP A 106 61.20 19.55 -18.27
N GLY A 107 60.18 18.72 -18.27
CA GLY A 107 58.75 19.04 -17.88
C GLY A 107 57.99 19.78 -18.97
N ILE A 108 58.41 19.78 -20.23
CA ILE A 108 57.72 20.38 -21.36
C ILE A 108 56.65 19.42 -21.86
N VAL A 109 55.41 19.91 -21.99
CA VAL A 109 54.30 19.11 -22.54
C VAL A 109 54.43 18.93 -24.05
N HIS A 110 54.29 17.71 -24.52
CA HIS A 110 54.26 17.37 -25.94
C HIS A 110 52.82 17.19 -26.45
N ASP A 111 52.63 17.50 -27.72
CA ASP A 111 51.36 17.18 -28.39
C ASP A 111 51.11 15.67 -28.42
N THR A 112 49.88 15.30 -28.13
CA THR A 112 49.45 13.90 -28.13
C THR A 112 48.28 13.68 -29.10
N GLU A 113 48.13 12.43 -29.54
CA GLU A 113 46.99 11.99 -30.33
C GLU A 113 46.39 10.74 -29.71
N THR A 114 45.07 10.75 -29.47
CA THR A 114 44.38 9.64 -28.86
C THR A 114 43.53 8.92 -29.88
N VAL A 115 43.70 7.61 -29.99
CA VAL A 115 42.90 6.72 -30.80
C VAL A 115 42.06 5.80 -29.91
N ASP A 116 40.76 5.79 -30.10
CA ASP A 116 39.84 4.87 -29.44
C ASP A 116 39.76 3.59 -30.26
N THR A 117 40.21 2.48 -29.68
CA THR A 117 40.21 1.17 -30.35
C THR A 117 38.92 0.37 -30.15
N ARG A 118 37.90 0.93 -29.44
CA ARG A 118 36.61 0.28 -29.30
C ARG A 118 35.91 0.13 -30.64
N THR A 119 35.23 -0.99 -30.82
CA THR A 119 34.24 -1.12 -31.89
C THR A 119 32.82 -0.91 -31.37
N CYS A 120 31.83 -1.06 -32.21
CA CYS A 120 30.43 -1.02 -31.79
C CYS A 120 30.06 -2.15 -30.83
N THR A 121 30.76 -3.29 -30.88
CA THR A 121 30.42 -4.52 -30.13
C THR A 121 31.53 -5.10 -29.29
N THR A 122 32.76 -4.56 -29.41
CA THR A 122 33.91 -5.06 -28.64
C THR A 122 34.54 -3.95 -27.79
N ASN A 123 34.95 -4.34 -26.60
CA ASN A 123 35.73 -3.46 -25.72
C ASN A 123 37.08 -3.13 -26.35
N GLY A 124 37.60 -1.99 -26.01
CA GLY A 124 38.91 -1.51 -26.51
C GLY A 124 39.61 -0.64 -25.47
N TYR A 125 40.48 0.21 -25.93
CA TYR A 125 41.28 1.12 -25.12
C TYR A 125 41.39 2.46 -25.84
N ALA A 126 41.58 3.54 -25.11
CA ALA A 126 42.14 4.77 -25.64
C ALA A 126 43.67 4.64 -25.61
N ILE A 127 44.27 4.70 -26.77
CA ILE A 127 45.74 4.70 -26.92
C ILE A 127 46.15 6.12 -27.27
N THR A 128 46.88 6.77 -26.36
CA THR A 128 47.40 8.11 -26.55
C THR A 128 48.86 8.01 -26.93
N THR A 129 49.26 8.57 -28.07
CA THR A 129 50.61 8.56 -28.60
C THR A 129 51.17 9.96 -28.55
N CYS A 130 52.35 10.13 -27.99
CA CYS A 130 53.12 11.37 -28.07
C CYS A 130 53.65 11.58 -29.50
N LYS A 131 53.35 12.73 -30.11
CA LYS A 131 53.75 13.02 -31.48
C LYS A 131 55.27 13.31 -31.63
N THR A 132 55.93 13.69 -30.53
CA THR A 132 57.33 14.07 -30.52
C THR A 132 58.23 12.86 -30.33
N CYS A 133 57.97 12.00 -29.34
CA CYS A 133 58.86 10.87 -29.03
C CYS A 133 58.31 9.51 -29.48
N GLY A 134 57.02 9.44 -29.84
CA GLY A 134 56.36 8.18 -30.27
C GLY A 134 55.93 7.25 -29.10
N GLU A 135 56.21 7.64 -27.87
CA GLU A 135 55.76 6.85 -26.71
C GLU A 135 54.22 6.76 -26.65
N THR A 136 53.73 5.67 -26.09
CA THR A 136 52.28 5.42 -25.99
C THR A 136 51.84 5.15 -24.55
N CYS A 137 50.70 5.74 -24.17
CA CYS A 137 49.98 5.43 -22.95
C CYS A 137 48.64 4.78 -23.30
N ARG A 138 48.26 3.80 -22.52
CA ARG A 138 47.01 3.05 -22.74
C ARG A 138 46.08 3.21 -21.54
N SER A 139 44.84 3.57 -21.80
CA SER A 139 43.80 3.65 -20.77
C SER A 139 43.46 2.29 -20.15
N ALA A 140 42.66 2.28 -19.08
CA ALA A 140 41.90 1.10 -18.68
C ALA A 140 41.00 0.63 -19.82
N VAL A 141 40.50 -0.61 -19.72
CA VAL A 141 39.55 -1.17 -20.70
C VAL A 141 38.33 -0.26 -20.79
N LEU A 142 38.07 0.24 -21.98
CA LEU A 142 36.86 0.98 -22.31
C LEU A 142 35.81 0.02 -22.84
N ARG A 143 34.58 0.15 -22.32
CA ARG A 143 33.45 -0.65 -22.80
C ARG A 143 33.18 -0.31 -24.28
N TYR A 144 32.68 -1.28 -25.04
CA TYR A 144 32.26 -1.11 -26.44
C TYR A 144 31.35 0.12 -26.60
N ALA A 145 31.44 0.79 -27.76
CA ALA A 145 30.76 2.07 -27.98
C ALA A 145 29.25 1.93 -28.18
N GLY A 146 28.76 0.72 -28.50
CA GLY A 146 27.40 0.48 -28.96
C GLY A 146 27.17 0.95 -30.39
N HIS A 147 26.05 0.56 -30.98
CA HIS A 147 25.63 1.04 -32.29
C HIS A 147 24.89 2.38 -32.16
N SER A 148 25.10 3.25 -33.14
CA SER A 148 24.30 4.48 -33.35
C SER A 148 23.46 4.24 -34.60
N TRP A 149 22.15 4.00 -34.40
CA TRP A 149 21.22 3.67 -35.47
C TRP A 149 20.73 4.93 -36.18
N ASP A 150 20.69 4.91 -37.52
CA ASP A 150 20.00 5.89 -38.32
C ASP A 150 18.47 5.58 -38.42
N ALA A 151 17.75 6.29 -39.28
CA ALA A 151 16.30 6.13 -39.46
C ALA A 151 15.93 4.75 -40.04
N ASP A 152 16.83 4.12 -40.79
CA ASP A 152 16.65 2.78 -41.39
C ASP A 152 17.21 1.67 -40.51
N HIS A 153 17.61 2.03 -39.27
CA HIS A 153 18.25 1.16 -38.29
C HIS A 153 19.56 0.51 -38.79
N VAL A 154 20.31 1.23 -39.61
CA VAL A 154 21.69 0.90 -39.99
C VAL A 154 22.65 1.66 -39.09
N CYS A 155 23.67 1.00 -38.59
CA CYS A 155 24.66 1.67 -37.74
C CYS A 155 25.49 2.67 -38.56
N THR A 156 25.46 3.93 -38.19
CA THR A 156 26.21 5.01 -38.87
C THR A 156 27.73 4.86 -38.76
N LYS A 157 28.22 4.01 -37.84
CA LYS A 157 29.68 3.78 -37.63
C LYS A 157 30.21 2.56 -38.36
N CYS A 158 29.48 1.45 -38.40
CA CYS A 158 29.96 0.18 -38.92
C CYS A 158 29.08 -0.42 -40.04
N GLY A 159 27.96 0.18 -40.40
CA GLY A 159 27.07 -0.27 -41.45
C GLY A 159 26.25 -1.52 -41.11
N THR A 160 26.31 -2.03 -39.89
CA THR A 160 25.52 -3.20 -39.47
C THR A 160 24.05 -2.88 -39.44
N GLN A 161 23.20 -3.74 -40.08
CA GLN A 161 21.74 -3.65 -39.98
C GLN A 161 21.28 -4.12 -38.58
N GLY A 162 20.55 -3.29 -37.89
CA GLY A 162 19.98 -3.59 -36.58
C GLY A 162 18.86 -4.62 -36.67
N LYS A 163 18.70 -5.40 -35.61
CA LYS A 163 17.61 -6.37 -35.42
C LYS A 163 16.64 -5.82 -34.39
N ASN A 164 15.34 -5.81 -34.72
CA ASN A 164 14.33 -5.33 -33.76
C ASN A 164 14.08 -6.41 -32.70
N ILE A 165 14.40 -6.10 -31.43
CA ILE A 165 14.13 -7.06 -30.34
C ILE A 165 12.62 -7.22 -30.06
N ALA A 166 11.77 -6.33 -30.56
CA ALA A 166 10.31 -6.46 -30.48
C ALA A 166 9.79 -7.71 -31.22
N ASP A 167 10.55 -8.24 -32.20
CA ASP A 167 10.22 -9.46 -32.92
C ASP A 167 10.65 -10.74 -32.16
N ALA A 168 11.27 -10.60 -30.98
CA ALA A 168 11.68 -11.72 -30.17
C ALA A 168 10.51 -12.30 -29.38
N GLN A 169 10.54 -13.61 -29.18
CA GLN A 169 9.63 -14.33 -28.31
C GLN A 169 10.16 -14.28 -26.87
N VAL A 170 9.36 -13.76 -25.95
CA VAL A 170 9.67 -13.71 -24.52
C VAL A 170 8.82 -14.73 -23.78
N LYS A 171 9.46 -15.65 -23.06
CA LYS A 171 8.81 -16.60 -22.16
C LYS A 171 9.20 -16.24 -20.74
N THR A 172 8.21 -16.13 -19.86
CA THR A 172 8.35 -15.84 -18.44
C THR A 172 7.87 -17.02 -17.61
N ALA A 173 8.40 -17.18 -16.42
CA ALA A 173 7.87 -18.08 -15.39
C ALA A 173 7.27 -17.24 -14.26
N PRO A 174 6.29 -17.75 -13.50
CA PRO A 174 5.82 -17.07 -12.31
C PRO A 174 6.95 -16.81 -11.32
N ALA A 175 6.91 -15.67 -10.62
CA ALA A 175 7.79 -15.35 -9.51
C ALA A 175 7.04 -15.52 -8.19
N VAL A 176 7.76 -15.82 -7.12
CA VAL A 176 7.18 -15.92 -5.77
C VAL A 176 7.63 -14.71 -4.96
N TYR A 177 6.68 -13.99 -4.39
CA TYR A 177 6.93 -12.85 -3.54
C TYR A 177 7.51 -13.25 -2.19
N ASN A 178 8.57 -12.61 -1.77
CA ASN A 178 9.29 -12.89 -0.52
C ASN A 178 9.47 -11.65 0.37
N GLY A 179 8.68 -10.60 0.12
CA GLY A 179 8.80 -9.31 0.80
C GLY A 179 9.78 -8.34 0.12
N LYS A 180 10.35 -8.72 -1.04
CA LYS A 180 11.26 -7.91 -1.85
C LYS A 180 10.79 -7.92 -3.30
N ASP A 181 11.48 -7.18 -4.16
CA ASP A 181 11.22 -7.17 -5.59
C ASP A 181 11.21 -8.59 -6.17
N ALA A 182 10.08 -9.00 -6.72
CA ALA A 182 9.90 -10.30 -7.32
C ALA A 182 10.35 -10.26 -8.79
N VAL A 183 11.35 -11.04 -9.13
CA VAL A 183 11.88 -11.13 -10.49
C VAL A 183 11.63 -12.53 -11.05
N CYS A 184 11.15 -12.61 -12.28
CA CYS A 184 10.85 -13.87 -12.95
C CYS A 184 12.08 -14.41 -13.72
N ALA A 185 12.10 -15.71 -13.92
CA ALA A 185 12.98 -16.29 -14.93
C ALA A 185 12.47 -15.92 -16.33
N VAL A 186 13.38 -15.45 -17.19
CA VAL A 186 13.08 -14.97 -18.55
C VAL A 186 13.91 -15.74 -19.56
N ALA A 187 13.26 -16.23 -20.62
CA ALA A 187 13.92 -16.75 -21.82
C ALA A 187 13.49 -15.94 -23.03
N VAL A 188 14.45 -15.39 -23.76
CA VAL A 188 14.21 -14.57 -24.96
C VAL A 188 14.79 -15.30 -26.17
N THR A 189 13.98 -15.49 -27.21
CA THR A 189 14.38 -16.18 -28.43
C THR A 189 14.08 -15.30 -29.65
N TYR A 190 15.07 -15.12 -30.50
CA TYR A 190 14.96 -14.39 -31.75
C TYR A 190 15.30 -15.32 -32.93
N GLN A 191 14.35 -15.56 -33.82
CA GLN A 191 14.52 -16.44 -34.99
C GLN A 191 15.14 -17.83 -34.64
N GLY A 192 14.69 -18.43 -33.52
CA GLY A 192 15.18 -19.72 -33.02
C GLY A 192 16.49 -19.68 -32.23
N ARG A 193 17.20 -18.52 -32.18
CA ARG A 193 18.39 -18.33 -31.36
C ARG A 193 18.01 -17.79 -29.98
N GLN A 194 18.47 -18.41 -28.90
CA GLN A 194 18.35 -17.86 -27.55
C GLN A 194 19.28 -16.67 -27.39
N LEU A 195 18.74 -15.57 -26.86
CA LEU A 195 19.47 -14.33 -26.57
C LEU A 195 20.00 -14.34 -25.13
N THR A 196 21.19 -13.74 -24.97
CA THR A 196 21.75 -13.46 -23.65
C THR A 196 21.13 -12.17 -23.11
N VAL A 197 20.36 -12.28 -22.03
CA VAL A 197 19.68 -11.13 -21.41
C VAL A 197 19.99 -11.09 -19.91
N ARG A 198 20.30 -9.90 -19.38
CA ARG A 198 20.64 -9.67 -17.96
C ARG A 198 20.20 -8.28 -17.52
N THR A 199 20.23 -8.04 -16.22
CA THR A 199 19.97 -6.71 -15.61
C THR A 199 21.17 -5.77 -15.73
N ASP A 200 22.39 -6.32 -15.86
CA ASP A 200 23.58 -5.56 -16.20
C ASP A 200 23.73 -5.45 -17.73
N GLU A 201 24.35 -4.38 -18.19
CA GLU A 201 24.53 -4.14 -19.63
C GLU A 201 25.80 -4.78 -20.19
N ALA A 202 26.52 -5.59 -19.41
CA ALA A 202 27.79 -6.15 -19.82
C ALA A 202 27.58 -7.36 -20.74
N ASP A 203 27.95 -7.22 -22.01
CA ASP A 203 28.10 -8.30 -22.99
C ASP A 203 26.82 -9.11 -23.26
N VAL A 204 25.68 -8.40 -23.31
CA VAL A 204 24.34 -9.00 -23.48
C VAL A 204 23.65 -8.58 -24.77
N ASP A 205 22.77 -9.42 -25.30
CA ASP A 205 21.89 -9.10 -26.44
C ASP A 205 20.71 -8.20 -26.03
N GLY A 206 20.33 -8.21 -24.75
CA GLY A 206 19.30 -7.36 -24.18
C GLY A 206 19.47 -7.09 -22.69
N CYS A 207 19.13 -5.86 -22.28
CA CYS A 207 19.15 -5.43 -20.89
C CYS A 207 17.73 -5.54 -20.31
N ILE A 208 17.59 -6.26 -19.18
CA ILE A 208 16.33 -6.52 -18.50
C ILE A 208 16.06 -5.45 -17.46
N SER A 209 14.82 -4.99 -17.40
CA SER A 209 14.27 -4.22 -16.29
C SER A 209 12.93 -4.79 -15.86
N TYR A 210 12.56 -4.58 -14.60
CA TYR A 210 11.31 -5.03 -14.02
C TYR A 210 10.52 -3.85 -13.49
N THR A 211 9.19 -3.89 -13.66
CA THR A 211 8.25 -2.91 -13.10
C THR A 211 7.02 -3.64 -12.54
N ASN A 212 6.30 -2.99 -11.63
CA ASN A 212 5.14 -3.58 -10.94
C ASN A 212 5.46 -4.90 -10.23
N ASN A 213 6.69 -5.03 -9.70
CA ASN A 213 7.21 -6.29 -9.17
C ASN A 213 7.38 -6.29 -7.63
N THR A 214 6.74 -5.33 -6.94
CA THR A 214 6.85 -5.13 -5.49
C THR A 214 5.68 -5.71 -4.70
N ARG A 215 4.72 -6.36 -5.37
CA ARG A 215 3.52 -6.97 -4.77
C ARG A 215 3.02 -8.15 -5.60
N VAL A 216 2.13 -8.95 -5.01
CA VAL A 216 1.41 -10.03 -5.71
C VAL A 216 0.55 -9.45 -6.83
N GLY A 217 0.40 -10.19 -7.93
CA GLY A 217 -0.37 -9.79 -9.10
C GLY A 217 0.39 -9.98 -10.41
N LEU A 218 0.34 -8.98 -11.29
CA LEU A 218 1.06 -8.99 -12.57
C LEU A 218 2.25 -8.04 -12.52
N GLY A 219 3.45 -8.61 -12.66
CA GLY A 219 4.68 -7.88 -12.92
C GLY A 219 4.93 -7.72 -14.43
N THR A 220 5.75 -6.76 -14.79
CA THR A 220 6.19 -6.54 -16.18
C THR A 220 7.69 -6.65 -16.27
N VAL A 221 8.17 -7.44 -17.20
CA VAL A 221 9.57 -7.48 -17.59
C VAL A 221 9.72 -6.80 -18.94
N SER A 222 10.70 -5.91 -19.05
CA SER A 222 11.04 -5.21 -20.28
C SER A 222 12.48 -5.50 -20.65
N ILE A 223 12.73 -5.84 -21.91
CA ILE A 223 14.05 -6.14 -22.45
C ILE A 223 14.36 -5.09 -23.51
N ARG A 224 15.32 -4.24 -23.23
CA ARG A 224 15.86 -3.26 -24.17
C ARG A 224 16.97 -3.91 -24.99
N GLY A 225 16.90 -3.82 -26.31
CA GLY A 225 17.91 -4.34 -27.22
C GLY A 225 19.28 -3.72 -26.99
N MET A 226 20.31 -4.56 -27.05
CA MET A 226 21.72 -4.22 -26.90
C MET A 226 22.52 -4.83 -28.06
N ARG A 227 23.76 -4.37 -28.26
CA ARG A 227 24.62 -4.85 -29.35
C ARG A 227 23.92 -4.69 -30.71
N ASP A 228 23.65 -5.79 -31.41
CA ASP A 228 23.00 -5.82 -32.73
C ASP A 228 21.49 -5.58 -32.68
N PHE A 229 20.91 -5.48 -31.49
CA PHE A 229 19.47 -5.32 -31.29
C PHE A 229 19.12 -3.88 -30.91
N TYR A 230 18.03 -3.38 -31.49
CA TYR A 230 17.38 -2.12 -31.10
C TYR A 230 15.95 -2.37 -30.62
N GLY A 231 15.32 -1.33 -30.09
CA GLY A 231 13.94 -1.39 -29.61
C GLY A 231 13.78 -2.03 -28.22
N THR A 232 12.55 -2.33 -27.85
CA THR A 232 12.19 -2.94 -26.57
C THR A 232 11.06 -3.91 -26.76
N VAL A 233 11.11 -5.03 -26.04
CA VAL A 233 10.02 -6.00 -25.94
C VAL A 233 9.66 -6.17 -24.46
N SER A 234 8.36 -6.28 -24.17
CA SER A 234 7.88 -6.47 -22.80
C SER A 234 6.94 -7.67 -22.71
N ALA A 235 6.94 -8.32 -21.55
CA ALA A 235 6.03 -9.40 -21.23
C ALA A 235 5.55 -9.28 -19.78
N GLN A 236 4.35 -9.77 -19.53
CA GLN A 236 3.83 -9.88 -18.16
C GLN A 236 4.18 -11.25 -17.58
N TYR A 237 4.27 -11.30 -16.25
CA TYR A 237 4.44 -12.53 -15.50
C TYR A 237 3.66 -12.45 -14.19
N GLU A 238 3.26 -13.61 -13.68
CA GLU A 238 2.54 -13.68 -12.40
C GLU A 238 3.51 -13.60 -11.23
N ILE A 239 3.11 -12.84 -10.22
CA ILE A 239 3.77 -12.78 -8.92
C ILE A 239 2.82 -13.42 -7.93
N LEU A 240 3.22 -14.56 -7.38
CA LEU A 240 2.44 -15.40 -6.49
C LEU A 240 2.84 -15.15 -5.03
N PRO A 241 1.93 -15.32 -4.05
CA PRO A 241 2.28 -15.24 -2.63
C PRO A 241 3.35 -16.27 -2.24
N GLY A 242 4.09 -15.97 -1.18
CA GLY A 242 5.02 -16.91 -0.55
C GLY A 242 4.33 -18.13 0.05
N GLY A 243 5.11 -19.16 0.39
CA GLY A 243 4.60 -20.35 1.06
C GLY A 243 4.32 -20.10 2.54
N VAL A 244 3.26 -20.71 3.06
CA VAL A 244 2.94 -20.77 4.48
C VAL A 244 3.96 -21.67 5.18
N ARG A 245 4.37 -21.30 6.41
CA ARG A 245 5.35 -22.03 7.21
C ARG A 245 4.81 -22.30 8.61
N ASP A 246 5.43 -23.26 9.28
CA ASP A 246 5.24 -23.55 10.70
C ASP A 246 3.77 -23.80 11.08
N ALA A 247 2.98 -24.40 10.16
CA ALA A 247 1.62 -24.77 10.46
C ALA A 247 1.59 -25.82 11.57
N ALA A 248 0.79 -25.57 12.60
CA ALA A 248 0.65 -26.45 13.77
C ALA A 248 -0.79 -26.43 14.30
N ALA A 249 -1.19 -27.49 15.00
CA ALA A 249 -2.40 -27.47 15.79
C ALA A 249 -2.07 -26.85 17.16
N ALA A 250 -2.59 -25.66 17.40
CA ALA A 250 -2.40 -24.94 18.65
C ALA A 250 -3.35 -25.46 19.75
N GLU A 251 -4.55 -25.92 19.35
CA GLU A 251 -5.54 -26.49 20.25
C GLU A 251 -6.30 -27.62 19.57
N ILE A 252 -6.57 -28.69 20.30
CA ILE A 252 -7.34 -29.84 19.81
C ILE A 252 -8.52 -30.03 20.75
N GLY A 253 -9.74 -29.86 20.21
CA GLY A 253 -11.00 -30.08 20.91
C GLY A 253 -11.66 -31.39 20.50
N GLN A 254 -12.89 -31.61 21.01
CA GLN A 254 -13.72 -32.76 20.67
C GLN A 254 -14.26 -32.64 19.22
N LYS A 255 -14.71 -31.46 18.83
CA LYS A 255 -15.36 -31.17 17.53
C LYS A 255 -14.68 -30.04 16.76
N GLN A 256 -13.54 -29.57 17.24
CA GLN A 256 -12.80 -28.47 16.62
C GLN A 256 -11.29 -28.66 16.77
N VAL A 257 -10.55 -28.01 15.86
CA VAL A 257 -9.09 -27.90 15.92
C VAL A 257 -8.73 -26.46 15.57
N ARG A 258 -7.91 -25.81 16.40
CA ARG A 258 -7.29 -24.53 16.09
C ARG A 258 -5.94 -24.78 15.42
N LEU A 259 -5.78 -24.19 14.26
CA LEU A 259 -4.54 -24.20 13.48
C LEU A 259 -3.94 -22.80 13.51
N ASP A 260 -2.66 -22.69 13.83
CA ASP A 260 -1.88 -21.47 13.76
C ASP A 260 -0.69 -21.68 12.81
N TRP A 261 -0.23 -20.62 12.15
CA TRP A 261 0.91 -20.69 11.22
C TRP A 261 1.63 -19.34 11.09
N THR A 262 2.81 -19.36 10.50
CA THR A 262 3.54 -18.14 10.15
C THR A 262 2.98 -17.55 8.86
N ALA A 263 2.62 -16.25 8.90
CA ALA A 263 2.08 -15.53 7.76
C ALA A 263 3.03 -15.57 6.55
N ALA A 264 2.48 -15.85 5.38
CA ALA A 264 3.23 -15.88 4.13
C ALA A 264 3.37 -14.50 3.51
N ALA A 265 4.55 -14.18 2.98
CA ALA A 265 4.79 -12.91 2.33
C ALA A 265 3.83 -12.68 1.15
N GLY A 266 3.12 -11.56 1.15
CA GLY A 266 2.17 -11.19 0.11
C GLY A 266 0.86 -11.99 0.13
N ALA A 267 0.60 -12.81 1.14
CA ALA A 267 -0.70 -13.44 1.35
C ALA A 267 -1.58 -12.53 2.22
N GLU A 268 -2.78 -12.25 1.75
CA GLU A 268 -3.83 -11.53 2.48
C GLU A 268 -4.89 -12.49 3.03
N ASN A 269 -4.95 -13.68 2.45
CA ASN A 269 -5.88 -14.73 2.84
C ASN A 269 -5.18 -16.10 2.80
N TYR A 270 -5.79 -17.05 3.48
CA TYR A 270 -5.32 -18.43 3.54
C TYR A 270 -6.48 -19.39 3.28
N ARG A 271 -6.22 -20.42 2.47
CA ARG A 271 -7.13 -21.54 2.28
C ARG A 271 -6.59 -22.73 3.06
N VAL A 272 -7.38 -23.17 4.02
CA VAL A 272 -7.14 -24.42 4.74
C VAL A 272 -7.80 -25.56 3.97
N GLU A 273 -7.09 -26.64 3.77
CA GLU A 273 -7.63 -27.88 3.20
C GLU A 273 -7.54 -29.00 4.24
N MET A 274 -8.64 -29.70 4.42
CA MET A 274 -8.81 -30.79 5.39
C MET A 274 -8.98 -32.13 4.68
N SER A 275 -8.37 -33.17 5.25
CA SER A 275 -8.50 -34.56 4.85
C SER A 275 -8.88 -35.41 6.05
N ALA A 276 -9.86 -36.30 5.88
CA ALA A 276 -10.25 -37.31 6.85
C ALA A 276 -9.73 -38.72 6.50
N ASP A 277 -8.97 -38.85 5.40
CA ASP A 277 -8.49 -40.14 4.85
C ASP A 277 -6.95 -40.18 4.70
N GLY A 278 -6.25 -39.44 5.58
CA GLY A 278 -4.80 -39.40 5.63
C GLY A 278 -4.13 -38.67 4.44
N GLY A 279 -4.85 -37.75 3.80
CA GLY A 279 -4.33 -36.94 2.70
C GLY A 279 -4.65 -37.49 1.29
N SER A 280 -5.52 -38.51 1.18
CA SER A 280 -5.92 -39.06 -0.10
C SER A 280 -6.89 -38.14 -0.84
N THR A 281 -7.85 -37.54 -0.09
CA THR A 281 -8.75 -36.50 -0.60
C THR A 281 -8.70 -35.27 0.28
N TRP A 282 -8.97 -34.09 -0.31
CA TRP A 282 -8.90 -32.81 0.36
C TRP A 282 -10.16 -31.99 0.16
N THR A 283 -10.70 -31.46 1.24
CA THR A 283 -11.83 -30.52 1.23
C THR A 283 -11.33 -29.14 1.59
N ALA A 284 -11.57 -28.15 0.72
CA ALA A 284 -11.23 -26.75 1.00
C ALA A 284 -12.25 -26.14 1.96
N LEU A 285 -11.77 -25.45 2.97
CA LEU A 285 -12.56 -24.67 3.91
C LEU A 285 -12.68 -23.21 3.45
N PRO A 286 -13.59 -22.41 4.03
CA PRO A 286 -13.66 -20.97 3.79
C PRO A 286 -12.30 -20.29 4.01
N LEU A 287 -12.07 -19.19 3.29
CA LEU A 287 -10.85 -18.41 3.44
C LEU A 287 -10.81 -17.71 4.81
N THR A 288 -9.60 -17.58 5.36
CA THR A 288 -9.34 -16.76 6.55
C THR A 288 -8.28 -15.70 6.24
N ALA A 289 -8.43 -14.49 6.77
CA ALA A 289 -7.49 -13.39 6.55
C ALA A 289 -6.33 -13.41 7.55
N LYS A 290 -6.51 -14.00 8.73
CA LYS A 290 -5.47 -14.10 9.76
C LYS A 290 -4.72 -15.44 9.66
N PRO A 291 -3.48 -15.53 10.16
CA PRO A 291 -2.71 -16.76 10.18
C PRO A 291 -3.18 -17.72 11.29
N VAL A 292 -4.50 -17.84 11.45
CA VAL A 292 -5.18 -18.70 12.41
C VAL A 292 -6.52 -19.15 11.82
N CYS A 293 -6.92 -20.38 12.11
CA CYS A 293 -8.22 -20.94 11.73
C CYS A 293 -8.73 -21.92 12.78
N ILE A 294 -9.98 -21.79 13.19
CA ILE A 294 -10.67 -22.81 13.97
C ILE A 294 -11.54 -23.62 13.00
N VAL A 295 -11.17 -24.89 12.83
CA VAL A 295 -11.95 -25.85 12.04
C VAL A 295 -12.95 -26.51 12.97
N THR A 296 -14.23 -26.33 12.72
CA THR A 296 -15.34 -26.85 13.53
C THR A 296 -16.11 -27.97 12.82
N GLY A 297 -17.05 -28.61 13.53
CA GLY A 297 -17.91 -29.66 12.94
C GLY A 297 -17.20 -30.99 12.74
N LEU A 298 -16.08 -31.22 13.42
CA LEU A 298 -15.31 -32.46 13.36
C LEU A 298 -16.00 -33.57 14.18
N ALA A 299 -15.74 -34.82 13.83
CA ALA A 299 -16.16 -35.99 14.63
C ALA A 299 -15.18 -36.22 15.79
N PRO A 300 -15.67 -36.61 16.98
CA PRO A 300 -14.80 -36.97 18.11
C PRO A 300 -13.91 -38.19 17.80
N ALA A 301 -12.78 -38.29 18.50
CA ALA A 301 -11.80 -39.36 18.40
C ALA A 301 -11.41 -39.72 16.95
N THR A 302 -11.39 -38.75 16.06
CA THR A 302 -11.17 -38.95 14.61
C THR A 302 -9.89 -38.25 14.18
N ALA A 303 -9.09 -38.93 13.36
CA ALA A 303 -7.87 -38.36 12.80
C ALA A 303 -8.18 -37.48 11.57
N TYR A 304 -7.59 -36.29 11.56
CA TYR A 304 -7.66 -35.33 10.44
C TYR A 304 -6.27 -34.86 10.07
N THR A 305 -6.08 -34.62 8.79
CA THR A 305 -4.84 -34.00 8.27
C THR A 305 -5.19 -32.70 7.57
N PHE A 306 -4.41 -31.66 7.87
CA PHE A 306 -4.59 -30.31 7.31
C PHE A 306 -3.36 -29.87 6.54
N ARG A 307 -3.57 -29.05 5.53
CA ARG A 307 -2.55 -28.27 4.82
C ARG A 307 -3.12 -26.91 4.43
N LEU A 308 -2.23 -25.94 4.21
CA LEU A 308 -2.63 -24.56 3.97
C LEU A 308 -1.90 -23.98 2.76
N VAL A 309 -2.56 -23.05 2.09
CA VAL A 309 -1.97 -22.28 1.00
C VAL A 309 -2.36 -20.81 1.15
N GLY A 310 -1.36 -19.91 1.08
CA GLY A 310 -1.58 -18.46 1.05
C GLY A 310 -2.13 -17.99 -0.29
N CYS A 311 -3.03 -17.01 -0.27
CA CYS A 311 -3.60 -16.43 -1.48
C CYS A 311 -3.89 -14.93 -1.30
N THR A 312 -4.05 -14.23 -2.43
CA THR A 312 -4.37 -12.80 -2.49
C THR A 312 -5.26 -12.56 -3.69
N GLN A 313 -6.23 -11.69 -3.57
CA GLN A 313 -7.07 -11.27 -4.69
C GLN A 313 -6.61 -9.92 -5.22
N VAL A 314 -6.29 -9.84 -6.51
CA VAL A 314 -5.93 -8.60 -7.20
C VAL A 314 -6.83 -8.45 -8.42
N ASP A 315 -7.53 -7.34 -8.54
CA ASP A 315 -8.44 -7.02 -9.64
C ASP A 315 -9.47 -8.14 -9.92
N GLY A 316 -10.01 -8.75 -8.86
CA GLY A 316 -10.99 -9.83 -8.93
C GLY A 316 -10.40 -11.22 -9.24
N ARG A 317 -9.11 -11.33 -9.49
CA ARG A 317 -8.42 -12.61 -9.76
C ARG A 317 -7.68 -13.10 -8.52
N TRP A 318 -7.80 -14.37 -8.21
CA TRP A 318 -7.06 -15.03 -7.13
C TRP A 318 -5.69 -15.52 -7.60
N TYR A 319 -4.67 -15.19 -6.80
CA TYR A 319 -3.29 -15.67 -6.92
C TYR A 319 -2.99 -16.55 -5.70
N PHE A 320 -2.67 -17.81 -5.93
CA PHE A 320 -2.33 -18.77 -4.89
C PHE A 320 -0.83 -19.03 -4.87
N SER A 321 -0.28 -19.23 -3.67
CA SER A 321 1.09 -19.73 -3.54
C SER A 321 1.24 -21.06 -4.27
N PRO A 322 2.36 -21.29 -4.96
CA PRO A 322 2.65 -22.61 -5.56
C PRO A 322 3.05 -23.66 -4.51
N TYR A 323 3.16 -23.25 -3.25
CA TYR A 323 3.60 -24.10 -2.15
C TYR A 323 2.54 -24.23 -1.08
N TYR A 324 2.21 -25.47 -0.71
CA TYR A 324 1.45 -25.75 0.49
C TYR A 324 2.38 -25.69 1.72
N SER A 325 1.79 -25.51 2.92
CA SER A 325 2.47 -25.67 4.20
C SER A 325 2.94 -27.14 4.40
N ASN A 326 3.65 -27.37 5.49
CA ASN A 326 3.72 -28.70 6.07
C ASN A 326 2.31 -29.23 6.39
N THR A 327 2.13 -30.54 6.37
CA THR A 327 0.88 -31.19 6.80
C THR A 327 0.84 -31.26 8.33
N VAL A 328 -0.35 -31.02 8.90
CA VAL A 328 -0.64 -31.13 10.34
C VAL A 328 -1.62 -32.27 10.52
N THR A 329 -1.23 -33.33 11.20
CA THR A 329 -2.12 -34.47 11.50
C THR A 329 -2.43 -34.50 12.98
N VAL A 330 -3.71 -34.55 13.33
CA VAL A 330 -4.22 -34.57 14.71
C VAL A 330 -5.36 -35.57 14.85
N THR A 331 -5.59 -36.01 16.06
CA THR A 331 -6.79 -36.77 16.44
C THR A 331 -7.59 -35.91 17.41
N THR A 332 -8.87 -35.63 17.10
CA THR A 332 -9.78 -34.91 17.98
C THR A 332 -9.97 -35.64 19.32
N LEU A 333 -10.34 -34.88 20.35
CA LEU A 333 -10.60 -35.46 21.68
C LEU A 333 -11.81 -36.43 21.63
N PRO A 334 -11.86 -37.42 22.53
CA PRO A 334 -13.01 -38.30 22.63
C PRO A 334 -14.26 -37.54 23.11
N GLU A 335 -15.42 -38.15 22.93
CA GLU A 335 -16.72 -37.57 23.34
C GLU A 335 -16.75 -37.26 24.84
N GLY A 336 -17.21 -36.05 25.20
CA GLY A 336 -17.25 -35.54 26.57
C GLY A 336 -15.97 -34.86 27.10
N ALA A 337 -14.89 -34.84 26.31
CA ALA A 337 -13.69 -34.05 26.60
C ALA A 337 -13.69 -32.75 25.75
N PHE A 338 -13.63 -31.60 26.41
CA PHE A 338 -13.69 -30.28 25.75
C PHE A 338 -12.37 -29.53 25.91
N ALA A 339 -11.94 -28.89 24.86
CA ALA A 339 -10.86 -27.91 24.92
C ALA A 339 -11.34 -26.62 25.61
N PRO A 340 -10.44 -25.79 26.18
CA PRO A 340 -10.84 -24.52 26.81
C PRO A 340 -11.67 -23.62 25.89
N SER A 341 -11.35 -23.53 24.60
CA SER A 341 -12.08 -22.71 23.63
C SER A 341 -13.51 -23.25 23.34
N GLU A 342 -13.75 -24.54 23.51
CA GLU A 342 -15.10 -25.14 23.38
C GLU A 342 -16.01 -24.81 24.57
N LEU A 343 -15.47 -24.20 25.64
CA LEU A 343 -16.22 -23.72 26.79
C LEU A 343 -16.72 -22.27 26.60
N LEU A 344 -16.11 -21.53 25.68
CA LEU A 344 -16.45 -20.15 25.39
C LEU A 344 -17.61 -20.09 24.37
N GLY A 345 -18.68 -19.41 24.74
CA GLY A 345 -19.78 -19.05 23.84
C GLY A 345 -19.63 -17.61 23.34
N THR A 346 -20.75 -16.87 23.29
CA THR A 346 -20.76 -15.46 22.90
C THR A 346 -20.35 -14.56 24.07
N ILE A 347 -19.92 -13.34 23.74
CA ILE A 347 -19.61 -12.29 24.71
C ILE A 347 -20.48 -11.08 24.39
N ASP A 348 -21.19 -10.56 25.37
CA ASP A 348 -22.03 -9.39 25.22
C ASP A 348 -21.58 -8.31 26.22
N ALA A 349 -21.89 -7.05 25.91
CA ALA A 349 -21.75 -5.93 26.83
C ALA A 349 -23.06 -5.17 26.98
N GLN A 350 -23.28 -4.55 28.13
CA GLN A 350 -24.38 -3.61 28.36
C GLN A 350 -23.87 -2.18 28.29
N VAL A 351 -24.44 -1.37 27.42
CA VAL A 351 -24.13 0.06 27.28
C VAL A 351 -25.46 0.81 27.25
N ASP A 352 -25.64 1.77 28.15
CA ASP A 352 -26.85 2.60 28.25
C ASP A 352 -28.15 1.78 28.31
N GLY A 353 -28.11 0.63 29.01
CA GLY A 353 -29.24 -0.29 29.14
C GLY A 353 -29.52 -1.15 27.89
N ARG A 354 -28.63 -1.18 26.93
CA ARG A 354 -28.75 -1.98 25.67
C ARG A 354 -27.64 -3.01 25.58
N THR A 355 -28.00 -4.14 25.01
CA THR A 355 -27.04 -5.21 24.76
C THR A 355 -26.29 -4.94 23.45
N VAL A 356 -24.96 -4.92 23.52
CA VAL A 356 -24.06 -4.99 22.38
C VAL A 356 -23.51 -6.41 22.33
N THR A 357 -23.85 -7.14 21.29
CA THR A 357 -23.43 -8.53 21.08
C THR A 357 -22.09 -8.58 20.37
N GLY A 358 -21.19 -9.37 20.91
CA GLY A 358 -19.87 -9.59 20.32
C GLY A 358 -19.93 -10.33 18.99
N LEU A 359 -18.98 -9.99 18.14
CA LEU A 359 -18.78 -10.61 16.82
C LEU A 359 -17.61 -11.58 16.89
N SER A 360 -17.81 -12.81 16.43
CA SER A 360 -16.72 -13.77 16.28
C SER A 360 -16.10 -13.64 14.89
N MET A 361 -14.82 -13.27 14.81
CA MET A 361 -14.05 -13.15 13.58
C MET A 361 -12.65 -13.70 13.79
N ASP A 362 -12.16 -14.51 12.88
CA ASP A 362 -10.77 -15.01 12.87
C ASP A 362 -10.29 -15.62 14.21
N ALA A 363 -11.18 -16.39 14.86
CA ALA A 363 -10.96 -17.04 16.15
C ALA A 363 -10.90 -16.10 17.38
N GLU A 364 -11.28 -14.83 17.21
CA GLU A 364 -11.38 -13.83 18.28
C GLU A 364 -12.82 -13.33 18.41
N GLN A 365 -13.15 -12.81 19.61
CA GLN A 365 -14.41 -12.15 19.89
C GLN A 365 -14.19 -10.65 19.89
N TYR A 366 -15.00 -9.89 19.18
CA TYR A 366 -14.90 -8.44 19.09
C TYR A 366 -16.14 -7.77 19.69
N LEU A 367 -15.93 -6.86 20.62
CA LEU A 367 -16.94 -5.91 21.09
C LEU A 367 -16.63 -4.53 20.48
N PHE A 368 -17.45 -4.08 19.57
CA PHE A 368 -17.41 -2.73 19.05
C PHE A 368 -18.42 -1.88 19.84
N LEU A 369 -17.93 -0.97 20.66
CA LEU A 369 -18.73 -0.20 21.60
C LEU A 369 -18.98 1.23 21.09
N PRO A 370 -20.15 1.81 21.37
CA PRO A 370 -20.44 3.20 21.06
C PRO A 370 -19.57 4.14 21.90
N ALA A 371 -19.49 5.40 21.49
CA ALA A 371 -18.67 6.43 22.15
C ALA A 371 -19.08 6.65 23.63
N SER A 372 -20.35 6.46 23.94
CA SER A 372 -20.93 6.60 25.29
C SER A 372 -20.53 5.50 26.27
N ALA A 373 -19.91 4.40 25.81
CA ALA A 373 -19.58 3.27 26.69
C ALA A 373 -18.53 3.67 27.74
N ASP A 374 -18.81 3.37 29.00
CA ASP A 374 -17.85 3.58 30.10
C ASP A 374 -16.95 2.35 30.26
N LEU A 375 -15.76 2.40 29.65
CA LEU A 375 -14.76 1.32 29.72
C LEU A 375 -14.19 1.11 31.14
N SER A 376 -14.36 2.04 32.05
CA SER A 376 -13.93 1.90 33.44
C SER A 376 -14.90 1.06 34.27
N ARG A 377 -16.15 0.86 33.77
CA ARG A 377 -17.22 0.13 34.45
C ARG A 377 -18.13 -0.60 33.45
N LEU A 378 -17.52 -1.30 32.49
CA LEU A 378 -18.26 -2.01 31.47
C LEU A 378 -18.90 -3.30 32.04
N ALA A 379 -20.19 -3.46 31.88
CA ALA A 379 -20.88 -4.71 32.21
C ALA A 379 -20.70 -5.70 31.06
N VAL A 380 -19.82 -6.68 31.26
CA VAL A 380 -19.52 -7.73 30.27
C VAL A 380 -20.15 -9.04 30.72
N THR A 381 -20.80 -9.74 29.81
CA THR A 381 -21.32 -11.09 30.03
C THR A 381 -20.64 -12.06 29.10
N VAL A 382 -19.92 -13.04 29.65
CA VAL A 382 -19.35 -14.16 28.91
C VAL A 382 -20.30 -15.35 29.02
N HIS A 383 -20.92 -15.71 27.92
CA HIS A 383 -21.76 -16.92 27.87
C HIS A 383 -20.86 -18.14 27.74
N THR A 384 -21.01 -19.07 28.64
CA THR A 384 -20.23 -20.31 28.63
C THR A 384 -21.09 -21.50 28.22
N GLN A 385 -20.44 -22.51 27.66
CA GLN A 385 -21.09 -23.74 27.21
C GLN A 385 -20.28 -24.96 27.62
N ASN A 386 -20.89 -26.15 27.63
CA ASN A 386 -20.21 -27.42 27.94
C ASN A 386 -19.57 -27.48 29.34
N CYS A 387 -19.94 -26.59 30.26
CA CYS A 387 -19.46 -26.57 31.63
C CYS A 387 -20.56 -26.10 32.59
N THR A 388 -20.39 -26.41 33.87
CA THR A 388 -21.31 -26.02 34.95
C THR A 388 -20.58 -25.17 35.96
N ASN A 389 -21.17 -24.01 36.34
CA ASN A 389 -20.60 -23.07 37.32
C ASN A 389 -19.12 -22.71 37.06
N PRO A 390 -18.78 -22.28 35.84
CA PRO A 390 -17.39 -21.94 35.54
C PRO A 390 -16.96 -20.67 36.27
N THR A 391 -15.66 -20.58 36.57
CA THR A 391 -15.02 -19.30 36.88
C THR A 391 -14.60 -18.65 35.57
N VAL A 392 -14.87 -17.36 35.38
CA VAL A 392 -14.47 -16.58 34.21
C VAL A 392 -13.58 -15.45 34.66
N GLU A 393 -12.43 -15.30 34.03
CA GLU A 393 -11.46 -14.23 34.28
C GLU A 393 -11.12 -13.54 32.96
N LEU A 394 -10.88 -12.23 33.03
CA LEU A 394 -10.34 -11.45 31.91
C LEU A 394 -8.90 -11.05 32.24
N GLN A 395 -7.97 -11.39 31.38
CA GLN A 395 -6.55 -11.10 31.54
C GLN A 395 -6.08 -10.18 30.41
N GLY A 396 -5.57 -9.03 30.77
CA GLY A 396 -4.95 -8.08 29.84
C GLY A 396 -3.46 -7.92 30.10
N SER A 397 -2.85 -6.96 29.40
CA SER A 397 -1.42 -6.66 29.49
C SER A 397 -0.98 -6.07 30.86
N LYS A 398 -1.93 -5.53 31.65
CA LYS A 398 -1.67 -4.88 32.93
C LYS A 398 -2.11 -5.72 34.13
N GLY A 399 -3.01 -6.67 33.96
CA GLY A 399 -3.54 -7.46 35.06
C GLY A 399 -4.56 -8.50 34.64
N MET A 400 -5.14 -9.16 35.64
CA MET A 400 -6.19 -10.16 35.50
C MET A 400 -7.23 -9.93 36.59
N GLU A 401 -8.50 -10.04 36.23
CA GLU A 401 -9.63 -9.85 37.13
C GLU A 401 -10.66 -10.97 36.93
N LEU A 402 -11.26 -11.44 38.03
CA LEU A 402 -12.42 -12.31 37.99
C LEU A 402 -13.62 -11.50 37.47
N LEU A 403 -14.33 -12.01 36.48
CA LEU A 403 -15.48 -11.33 35.90
C LEU A 403 -16.60 -11.18 36.92
N GLY A 404 -16.91 -9.93 37.29
CA GLY A 404 -17.98 -9.52 38.17
C GLY A 404 -19.16 -8.90 37.41
N GLU A 405 -19.93 -8.05 38.09
CA GLU A 405 -21.03 -7.28 37.46
C GLU A 405 -20.51 -6.26 36.44
N THR A 406 -19.34 -5.67 36.71
CA THR A 406 -18.65 -4.75 35.80
C THR A 406 -17.17 -5.01 35.85
N VAL A 407 -16.46 -4.62 34.79
CA VAL A 407 -15.00 -4.75 34.65
C VAL A 407 -14.41 -3.43 34.16
N ASN A 408 -13.20 -3.11 34.64
CA ASN A 408 -12.44 -1.94 34.18
C ASN A 408 -11.44 -2.37 33.07
N ILE A 409 -11.84 -2.22 31.83
CA ILE A 409 -11.03 -2.59 30.64
C ILE A 409 -9.71 -1.81 30.61
N THR A 410 -9.74 -0.52 30.98
CA THR A 410 -8.57 0.38 30.89
C THR A 410 -7.50 0.09 31.95
N GLU A 411 -7.89 -0.50 33.08
CA GLU A 411 -6.94 -0.99 34.09
C GLU A 411 -6.36 -2.35 33.73
N LEU A 412 -7.13 -3.20 33.05
CA LEU A 412 -6.68 -4.53 32.67
C LEU A 412 -5.74 -4.53 31.46
N ALA A 413 -5.97 -3.69 30.49
CA ALA A 413 -5.18 -3.66 29.26
C ALA A 413 -4.77 -2.23 28.85
N ALA A 414 -3.67 -2.13 28.11
CA ALA A 414 -3.35 -0.94 27.32
C ALA A 414 -3.96 -1.07 25.94
N ALA A 415 -4.51 0.01 25.40
CA ALA A 415 -4.92 0.03 24.00
C ALA A 415 -3.68 0.03 23.09
N ASP A 416 -3.75 -0.72 22.01
CA ASP A 416 -2.83 -0.68 20.90
C ASP A 416 -3.63 -0.28 19.65
N ASP A 417 -3.37 0.90 19.11
CA ASP A 417 -4.14 1.52 18.01
C ASP A 417 -5.67 1.54 18.27
N GLY A 418 -6.07 1.91 19.51
CA GLY A 418 -7.48 1.98 19.92
C GLY A 418 -8.14 0.63 20.27
N LEU A 419 -7.41 -0.49 20.17
CA LEU A 419 -7.92 -1.82 20.44
C LEU A 419 -7.38 -2.34 21.79
N TYR A 420 -8.28 -2.72 22.70
CA TYR A 420 -7.94 -3.42 23.95
C TYR A 420 -8.03 -4.93 23.72
N THR A 421 -6.95 -5.66 23.96
CA THR A 421 -6.91 -7.11 23.79
C THR A 421 -6.84 -7.78 25.16
N LEU A 422 -7.77 -8.68 25.42
CA LEU A 422 -7.93 -9.44 26.65
C LEU A 422 -7.98 -10.94 26.36
N THR A 423 -7.34 -11.76 27.19
CA THR A 423 -7.54 -13.20 27.18
C THR A 423 -8.73 -13.53 28.09
N VAL A 424 -9.71 -14.23 27.55
CA VAL A 424 -10.82 -14.81 28.33
C VAL A 424 -10.34 -16.16 28.88
N ARG A 425 -10.36 -16.30 30.20
CA ARG A 425 -10.01 -17.55 30.88
C ARG A 425 -11.24 -18.17 31.49
N ILE A 426 -11.41 -19.47 31.31
CA ILE A 426 -12.51 -20.24 31.88
C ILE A 426 -11.88 -21.37 32.71
N ASN A 427 -12.24 -21.44 33.99
CA ASN A 427 -11.66 -22.38 34.96
C ASN A 427 -10.12 -22.35 35.04
N GLY A 428 -9.55 -21.14 34.90
CA GLY A 428 -8.10 -20.90 34.93
C GLY A 428 -7.34 -21.18 33.64
N GLU A 429 -7.99 -21.67 32.57
CA GLU A 429 -7.39 -21.93 31.26
C GLU A 429 -7.80 -20.90 30.24
N ALA A 430 -6.90 -20.55 29.31
CA ALA A 430 -7.21 -19.60 28.23
C ALA A 430 -8.22 -20.20 27.25
N ALA A 431 -9.42 -19.59 27.16
CA ALA A 431 -10.53 -20.06 26.35
C ALA A 431 -10.71 -19.24 25.05
N GLY A 432 -10.19 -18.03 25.00
CA GLY A 432 -10.29 -17.19 23.79
C GLY A 432 -9.73 -15.81 23.99
N THR A 433 -9.81 -15.00 22.95
CA THR A 433 -9.39 -13.59 22.96
C THR A 433 -10.61 -12.70 22.78
N LEU A 434 -10.73 -11.69 23.64
CA LEU A 434 -11.70 -10.61 23.52
C LEU A 434 -10.97 -9.34 23.10
N CYS A 435 -11.40 -8.78 21.98
CA CYS A 435 -10.94 -7.50 21.46
C CYS A 435 -12.03 -6.45 21.68
N VAL A 436 -11.74 -5.37 22.38
CA VAL A 436 -12.68 -4.27 22.65
C VAL A 436 -12.21 -3.01 21.93
N ALA A 437 -13.05 -2.50 21.04
CA ALA A 437 -12.86 -1.23 20.35
C ALA A 437 -14.01 -0.30 20.71
N GLN A 438 -13.73 0.98 20.94
CA GLN A 438 -14.72 2.00 21.22
C GLN A 438 -14.69 3.07 20.15
N SER A 439 -15.86 3.47 19.67
CA SER A 439 -15.99 4.66 18.82
C SER A 439 -15.60 5.92 19.60
N GLU A 440 -14.93 6.87 18.96
CA GLU A 440 -14.50 8.09 19.66
C GLU A 440 -15.56 9.21 19.61
N ASN A 441 -16.22 9.40 18.46
CA ASN A 441 -16.97 10.61 18.18
C ASN A 441 -18.29 10.41 17.43
N LEU A 442 -18.65 9.19 17.04
CA LEU A 442 -19.84 8.95 16.23
C LEU A 442 -21.06 8.73 17.09
N SER A 443 -22.22 9.20 16.60
CA SER A 443 -23.51 8.84 17.13
C SER A 443 -23.80 7.37 16.88
N ALA A 444 -24.50 6.71 17.77
CA ALA A 444 -24.88 5.30 17.66
C ALA A 444 -26.35 5.19 17.21
N LEU A 445 -26.58 4.55 16.07
CA LEU A 445 -27.91 4.24 15.55
C LEU A 445 -28.25 2.79 15.86
N TYR A 446 -29.26 2.58 16.68
CA TYR A 446 -29.77 1.26 17.03
C TYR A 446 -31.05 0.97 16.24
N ILE A 447 -31.06 -0.16 15.55
CA ILE A 447 -32.24 -0.72 14.88
C ILE A 447 -32.58 -2.04 15.55
N THR A 448 -33.78 -2.15 16.09
CA THR A 448 -34.29 -3.37 16.73
C THR A 448 -35.50 -3.89 15.96
N SER A 449 -35.39 -5.07 15.38
CA SER A 449 -36.48 -5.73 14.66
C SER A 449 -37.68 -5.99 15.58
N GLU A 450 -38.90 -5.75 15.12
CA GLU A 450 -40.13 -6.09 15.89
C GLU A 450 -40.28 -7.60 16.03
N ASP A 451 -39.87 -8.38 15.01
CA ASP A 451 -39.80 -9.84 15.04
C ASP A 451 -38.43 -10.32 14.53
N PRO A 452 -37.42 -10.36 15.40
CA PRO A 452 -36.04 -10.76 14.99
C PRO A 452 -35.98 -12.19 14.45
N SER A 453 -36.91 -13.07 14.86
CA SER A 453 -36.94 -14.48 14.47
C SER A 453 -37.45 -14.71 13.05
N ALA A 454 -38.40 -13.89 12.60
CA ALA A 454 -39.04 -14.03 11.28
C ALA A 454 -38.63 -12.93 10.29
N GLN A 455 -38.42 -11.72 10.77
CA GLN A 455 -38.16 -10.53 9.96
C GLN A 455 -36.91 -9.75 10.45
N GLY A 456 -35.98 -10.43 11.07
CA GLY A 456 -34.71 -9.84 11.50
C GLY A 456 -33.80 -9.49 10.33
N ARG A 457 -32.59 -9.03 10.62
CA ARG A 457 -31.60 -8.56 9.65
C ARG A 457 -31.38 -9.52 8.47
N ALA A 458 -31.28 -10.83 8.73
CA ALA A 458 -31.03 -11.82 7.66
C ALA A 458 -32.18 -11.85 6.63
N PHE A 459 -33.42 -11.62 7.07
CA PHE A 459 -34.57 -11.51 6.19
C PHE A 459 -34.50 -10.26 5.31
N VAL A 460 -34.15 -9.12 5.91
CA VAL A 460 -33.97 -7.84 5.18
C VAL A 460 -32.82 -7.91 4.18
N ASP A 461 -31.69 -8.48 4.59
CA ASP A 461 -30.48 -8.61 3.74
C ASP A 461 -30.70 -9.57 2.55
N ALA A 462 -31.62 -10.53 2.67
CA ALA A 462 -31.87 -11.54 1.63
C ALA A 462 -32.73 -11.03 0.46
N GLY A 463 -33.44 -9.90 0.59
CA GLY A 463 -34.34 -9.43 -0.45
C GLY A 463 -34.79 -7.98 -0.31
N ASP A 464 -35.72 -7.57 -1.21
CA ASP A 464 -36.29 -6.22 -1.24
C ASP A 464 -37.55 -6.09 -0.33
N ALA A 465 -37.70 -6.98 0.64
CA ALA A 465 -38.84 -6.98 1.55
C ALA A 465 -38.70 -5.92 2.64
N ASN A 466 -39.80 -5.25 2.96
CA ASN A 466 -39.83 -4.34 4.09
C ASN A 466 -39.99 -5.13 5.39
N ALA A 467 -39.29 -4.70 6.43
CA ALA A 467 -39.44 -5.20 7.80
C ALA A 467 -39.73 -4.05 8.76
N ALA A 468 -40.54 -4.34 9.77
CA ALA A 468 -40.84 -3.38 10.83
C ALA A 468 -39.79 -3.44 11.93
N ALA A 469 -39.33 -2.30 12.36
CA ALA A 469 -38.34 -2.17 13.43
C ALA A 469 -38.58 -0.91 14.26
N GLN A 470 -37.94 -0.84 15.42
CA GLN A 470 -37.79 0.37 16.22
C GLN A 470 -36.41 0.94 16.08
N LEU A 471 -36.34 2.27 16.07
CA LEU A 471 -35.09 3.02 15.88
C LEU A 471 -34.82 3.86 17.11
N LEU A 472 -33.56 3.91 17.51
CA LEU A 472 -33.01 4.88 18.47
C LEU A 472 -31.72 5.43 17.91
N LEU A 473 -31.58 6.75 17.91
CA LEU A 473 -30.32 7.44 17.70
C LEU A 473 -29.86 8.01 19.04
N ALA A 474 -28.70 7.61 19.50
CA ALA A 474 -27.98 8.21 20.62
C ALA A 474 -26.82 9.05 20.13
N ASP A 475 -26.63 10.24 20.69
CA ASP A 475 -25.44 11.04 20.41
C ASP A 475 -24.17 10.38 21.02
N ARG A 476 -23.01 10.97 20.78
CA ARG A 476 -21.73 10.46 21.31
C ARG A 476 -21.67 10.39 22.85
N ASP A 477 -22.50 11.17 23.54
CA ASP A 477 -22.56 11.23 25.01
C ASP A 477 -23.63 10.25 25.55
N GLY A 478 -24.32 9.51 24.69
CA GLY A 478 -25.37 8.53 25.04
C GLY A 478 -26.77 9.11 25.18
N ASN A 479 -26.95 10.42 24.94
CA ASN A 479 -28.27 11.03 25.02
C ASN A 479 -29.13 10.64 23.81
N ALA A 480 -30.38 10.26 24.05
CA ALA A 480 -31.28 9.92 22.97
C ALA A 480 -31.70 11.18 22.18
N VAL A 481 -31.37 11.19 20.88
CA VAL A 481 -31.80 12.21 19.92
C VAL A 481 -33.17 11.83 19.35
N CYS A 482 -33.33 10.56 18.98
CA CYS A 482 -34.60 9.94 18.59
C CYS A 482 -34.75 8.65 19.39
N ASP A 483 -35.92 8.37 19.98
CA ASP A 483 -36.12 7.16 20.79
C ASP A 483 -37.46 6.49 20.48
N GLY A 484 -37.43 5.17 20.24
CA GLY A 484 -38.58 4.33 20.02
C GLY A 484 -39.39 4.65 18.76
N VAL A 485 -38.79 5.34 17.80
CA VAL A 485 -39.43 5.68 16.53
C VAL A 485 -39.59 4.41 15.70
N ARG A 486 -40.80 4.11 15.28
CA ARG A 486 -41.09 2.98 14.39
C ARG A 486 -40.59 3.29 12.98
N THR A 487 -40.03 2.30 12.34
CA THR A 487 -39.56 2.39 10.95
C THR A 487 -39.93 1.16 10.15
N GLN A 488 -40.16 1.38 8.87
CA GLN A 488 -40.09 0.33 7.86
C GLN A 488 -38.77 0.43 7.18
N LEU A 489 -37.99 -0.66 7.18
CA LEU A 489 -36.68 -0.68 6.53
C LEU A 489 -36.62 -1.80 5.49
N ARG A 490 -35.83 -1.54 4.46
CA ARG A 490 -35.46 -2.51 3.42
C ARG A 490 -34.02 -2.36 3.01
N ALA A 491 -33.37 -3.44 2.58
CA ALA A 491 -32.08 -3.35 1.95
C ALA A 491 -32.19 -2.66 0.58
N CYS A 492 -31.16 -1.90 0.20
CA CYS A 492 -31.06 -1.26 -1.11
C CYS A 492 -29.62 -1.34 -1.63
N GLY A 493 -29.42 -0.95 -2.90
CA GLY A 493 -28.13 -1.00 -3.56
C GLY A 493 -27.84 -2.34 -4.26
N ARG A 494 -26.57 -2.64 -4.54
CA ARG A 494 -26.16 -3.85 -5.27
C ARG A 494 -26.65 -5.13 -4.60
N THR A 495 -27.19 -6.03 -5.41
CA THR A 495 -27.77 -7.30 -4.98
C THR A 495 -26.76 -8.43 -4.77
N ASP A 496 -25.46 -8.21 -5.01
CA ASP A 496 -24.44 -9.25 -4.81
C ASP A 496 -23.90 -9.20 -3.37
N PRO A 497 -24.40 -10.06 -2.45
CA PRO A 497 -23.93 -10.10 -1.07
C PRO A 497 -22.50 -10.61 -0.94
N ALA A 498 -22.01 -11.35 -1.94
CA ALA A 498 -20.66 -11.93 -1.91
C ALA A 498 -19.58 -10.90 -2.18
N ALA A 499 -19.92 -9.79 -2.86
CA ALA A 499 -18.95 -8.74 -3.21
C ALA A 499 -18.82 -7.65 -2.15
N ALA A 500 -19.81 -7.42 -1.28
CA ALA A 500 -19.85 -6.25 -0.42
C ALA A 500 -19.93 -6.52 1.09
N GLY A 501 -20.29 -7.72 1.57
CA GLY A 501 -20.39 -8.05 3.01
C GLY A 501 -21.29 -7.12 3.86
N LYS A 502 -21.64 -5.95 3.36
CA LYS A 502 -22.32 -4.85 4.04
C LYS A 502 -23.40 -4.26 3.12
N ARG A 503 -24.64 -4.14 3.60
CA ARG A 503 -25.80 -3.66 2.83
C ARG A 503 -26.14 -2.23 3.20
N SER A 504 -26.58 -1.44 2.22
CA SER A 504 -27.26 -0.18 2.47
C SER A 504 -28.75 -0.42 2.77
N TYR A 505 -29.36 0.49 3.54
CA TYR A 505 -30.76 0.37 3.93
C TYR A 505 -31.51 1.66 3.64
N GLN A 506 -32.79 1.54 3.26
CA GLN A 506 -33.73 2.64 3.24
C GLN A 506 -34.65 2.54 4.46
N LEU A 507 -34.87 3.66 5.12
CA LEU A 507 -35.71 3.81 6.29
C LEU A 507 -36.91 4.72 5.95
N ARG A 508 -38.08 4.31 6.39
CA ARG A 508 -39.27 5.16 6.41
C ARG A 508 -39.81 5.19 7.83
N LEU A 509 -39.63 6.32 8.47
CA LEU A 509 -40.03 6.56 9.84
C LEU A 509 -41.52 6.90 9.90
N ASP A 510 -42.23 6.53 10.99
CA ASP A 510 -43.58 6.93 11.27
C ASP A 510 -43.67 8.35 11.90
N GLN A 511 -42.54 8.88 12.35
CA GLN A 511 -42.38 10.23 12.87
C GLN A 511 -41.08 10.80 12.35
N ALA A 512 -41.09 12.04 11.87
CA ALA A 512 -39.89 12.72 11.42
C ALA A 512 -38.84 12.86 12.54
N CYS A 513 -37.60 12.48 12.25
CA CYS A 513 -36.46 12.58 13.14
C CYS A 513 -35.25 13.12 12.40
N ASP A 514 -34.38 13.88 13.11
CA ASP A 514 -33.09 14.33 12.60
C ASP A 514 -32.02 13.24 12.84
N LEU A 515 -31.86 12.34 11.90
CA LEU A 515 -30.87 11.25 12.02
C LEU A 515 -29.44 11.71 11.67
N ALA A 516 -29.29 12.85 11.02
CA ALA A 516 -27.97 13.42 10.69
C ALA A 516 -27.48 14.45 11.72
N THR A 517 -28.26 14.70 12.77
CA THR A 517 -27.94 15.70 13.85
C THR A 517 -27.58 17.08 13.30
N CYS A 518 -28.19 17.49 12.20
CA CYS A 518 -27.94 18.76 11.51
C CYS A 518 -29.08 19.79 11.66
N GLY A 519 -30.13 19.48 12.46
CA GLY A 519 -31.23 20.36 12.79
C GLY A 519 -32.46 20.21 11.89
N GLU A 520 -32.47 19.31 10.91
CA GLU A 520 -33.59 19.03 10.01
C GLU A 520 -34.14 17.61 10.25
N ALA A 521 -35.43 17.51 10.59
CA ALA A 521 -36.10 16.24 10.81
C ALA A 521 -36.81 15.77 9.55
N ALA A 522 -36.59 14.52 9.15
CA ALA A 522 -37.22 13.91 7.99
C ALA A 522 -37.79 12.51 8.32
N GLU A 523 -38.73 12.04 7.51
CA GLU A 523 -39.31 10.69 7.63
C GLU A 523 -38.57 9.64 6.78
N ARG A 524 -37.77 10.06 5.80
CA ARG A 524 -37.13 9.15 4.86
C ARG A 524 -35.61 9.32 4.88
N TRP A 525 -34.92 8.23 5.18
CA TRP A 525 -33.48 8.20 5.32
C TRP A 525 -32.88 7.02 4.56
N THR A 526 -31.63 7.15 4.19
CA THR A 526 -30.82 6.06 3.64
C THR A 526 -29.59 5.86 4.50
N LEU A 527 -29.29 4.63 4.87
CA LEU A 527 -28.02 4.23 5.45
C LEU A 527 -27.11 3.71 4.34
N LEU A 528 -26.14 4.49 3.94
CA LEU A 528 -25.20 4.14 2.88
C LEU A 528 -24.02 3.38 3.48
N ALA A 529 -23.79 2.18 2.96
CA ALA A 529 -22.72 1.30 3.43
C ALA A 529 -21.31 1.75 2.98
N CYS A 530 -21.23 2.53 1.89
CA CYS A 530 -20.01 3.07 1.29
C CYS A 530 -18.91 2.03 1.05
N CYS A 531 -19.27 0.79 0.71
CA CYS A 531 -18.34 -0.36 0.60
C CYS A 531 -17.32 -0.23 -0.53
N ASP A 532 -17.65 0.54 -1.56
CA ASP A 532 -16.79 0.75 -2.74
C ASP A 532 -15.74 1.85 -2.49
N ASP A 533 -15.78 2.52 -1.33
CA ASP A 533 -14.85 3.58 -0.93
C ASP A 533 -14.11 3.18 0.35
N ALA A 534 -12.87 2.74 0.20
CA ALA A 534 -12.01 2.36 1.32
C ALA A 534 -11.73 3.49 2.33
N THR A 535 -11.90 4.76 1.91
CA THR A 535 -11.74 5.93 2.78
C THR A 535 -13.02 6.28 3.54
N LEU A 536 -14.18 5.79 3.08
CA LEU A 536 -15.53 6.15 3.52
C LEU A 536 -15.87 7.65 3.35
N LEU A 537 -15.04 8.46 2.72
CA LEU A 537 -15.14 9.92 2.73
C LEU A 537 -15.80 10.53 1.49
N HIS A 538 -15.81 9.85 0.34
CA HIS A 538 -16.21 10.44 -0.94
C HIS A 538 -17.63 11.03 -0.88
N ASP A 539 -18.63 10.27 -0.45
CA ASP A 539 -20.02 10.74 -0.41
C ASP A 539 -20.21 11.94 0.54
N LYS A 540 -19.59 11.90 1.73
CA LYS A 540 -19.67 13.02 2.69
C LYS A 540 -18.95 14.25 2.15
N LEU A 541 -17.75 14.08 1.59
CA LEU A 541 -16.94 15.18 1.04
C LEU A 541 -17.68 15.91 -0.10
N PHE A 542 -18.31 15.18 -1.03
CA PHE A 542 -19.07 15.80 -2.11
C PHE A 542 -20.28 16.57 -1.58
N ARG A 543 -20.95 16.10 -0.55
CA ARG A 543 -22.06 16.83 0.10
C ARG A 543 -21.58 18.09 0.80
N GLU A 544 -20.51 18.03 1.57
CA GLU A 544 -19.91 19.19 2.21
C GLU A 544 -19.46 20.23 1.19
N LEU A 545 -18.90 19.78 0.06
CA LEU A 545 -18.53 20.65 -1.05
C LEU A 545 -19.79 21.29 -1.66
N ALA A 546 -20.86 20.55 -1.88
CA ALA A 546 -22.11 21.08 -2.40
C ALA A 546 -22.71 22.17 -1.47
N VAL A 547 -22.72 21.90 -0.16
CA VAL A 547 -23.14 22.89 0.86
C VAL A 547 -22.26 24.15 0.78
N SER A 548 -20.93 23.97 0.74
CA SER A 548 -19.98 25.08 0.68
C SER A 548 -20.10 25.94 -0.60
N LEU A 549 -20.55 25.34 -1.68
CA LEU A 549 -20.84 26.02 -2.96
C LEU A 549 -22.25 26.65 -3.00
N GLY A 550 -23.02 26.53 -1.92
CA GLY A 550 -24.38 27.05 -1.84
C GLY A 550 -25.37 26.34 -2.77
N MET A 551 -25.12 25.05 -3.08
CA MET A 551 -26.05 24.26 -3.90
C MET A 551 -27.35 24.03 -3.10
N PRO A 552 -28.50 24.43 -3.63
CA PRO A 552 -29.78 24.22 -2.97
C PRO A 552 -30.11 22.72 -2.91
N TYR A 553 -30.87 22.33 -1.90
CA TYR A 553 -31.40 20.96 -1.74
C TYR A 553 -30.32 19.86 -1.60
N THR A 554 -29.17 20.22 -1.01
CA THR A 554 -28.19 19.21 -0.64
C THR A 554 -28.71 18.43 0.57
N PRO A 555 -28.93 17.08 0.46
CA PRO A 555 -29.49 16.30 1.57
C PRO A 555 -28.57 16.34 2.78
N ALA A 556 -29.15 16.44 3.96
CA ALA A 556 -28.46 16.28 5.23
C ALA A 556 -27.84 14.89 5.33
N ALA A 557 -26.60 14.81 5.80
CA ALA A 557 -25.92 13.52 5.99
C ALA A 557 -24.85 13.62 7.06
N ASP A 558 -24.74 12.54 7.87
CA ASP A 558 -23.62 12.39 8.81
C ASP A 558 -23.28 10.91 9.04
N TRP A 559 -22.14 10.66 9.66
CA TRP A 559 -21.69 9.32 10.00
C TRP A 559 -22.32 8.83 11.30
N VAL A 560 -22.74 7.57 11.30
CA VAL A 560 -23.25 6.87 12.49
C VAL A 560 -22.67 5.46 12.56
N ASP A 561 -22.49 4.98 13.78
CA ASP A 561 -22.23 3.56 14.03
C ASP A 561 -23.55 2.80 14.13
N LEU A 562 -23.73 1.80 13.26
CA LEU A 562 -24.98 1.05 13.21
C LEU A 562 -24.91 -0.22 14.06
N TYR A 563 -25.87 -0.34 14.97
CA TYR A 563 -26.15 -1.56 15.74
C TYR A 563 -27.52 -2.11 15.30
N TYR A 564 -27.53 -3.28 14.66
CA TYR A 564 -28.75 -3.91 14.20
C TYR A 564 -28.98 -5.20 14.98
N ASP A 565 -30.12 -5.27 15.70
CA ASP A 565 -30.45 -6.34 16.67
C ASP A 565 -29.31 -6.61 17.66
N GLY A 566 -28.71 -5.55 18.20
CA GLY A 566 -27.60 -5.58 19.14
C GLY A 566 -26.22 -5.82 18.53
N VAL A 567 -26.15 -6.15 17.24
CA VAL A 567 -24.88 -6.48 16.57
C VAL A 567 -24.34 -5.27 15.81
N TYR A 568 -23.09 -4.89 16.06
CA TYR A 568 -22.40 -3.83 15.31
C TYR A 568 -22.25 -4.18 13.83
N ARG A 569 -22.62 -3.26 12.97
CA ARG A 569 -22.61 -3.42 11.50
C ARG A 569 -21.60 -2.52 10.78
N GLY A 570 -20.84 -1.76 11.54
CA GLY A 570 -19.89 -0.78 11.02
C GLY A 570 -20.47 0.62 10.92
N THR A 571 -19.65 1.55 10.45
CA THR A 571 -20.00 2.95 10.26
C THR A 571 -20.76 3.13 8.95
N TYR A 572 -21.89 3.84 9.01
CA TYR A 572 -22.75 4.15 7.86
C TYR A 572 -22.86 5.66 7.69
N LEU A 573 -22.97 6.12 6.45
CA LEU A 573 -23.41 7.48 6.17
C LEU A 573 -24.94 7.51 6.17
N VAL A 574 -25.56 8.04 7.23
CA VAL A 574 -26.98 8.33 7.24
C VAL A 574 -27.23 9.58 6.39
N SER A 575 -28.16 9.50 5.46
CA SER A 575 -28.48 10.56 4.53
C SER A 575 -29.98 10.71 4.38
N GLU A 576 -30.46 11.95 4.48
CA GLU A 576 -31.83 12.25 4.07
C GLU A 576 -32.06 11.80 2.61
N MET A 577 -33.22 11.23 2.34
CA MET A 577 -33.65 10.94 0.97
C MET A 577 -34.25 12.21 0.34
N ASN A 578 -33.78 12.54 -0.85
CA ASN A 578 -34.40 13.59 -1.62
C ASN A 578 -35.90 13.31 -1.79
N ALA A 579 -36.71 14.15 -1.18
CA ALA A 579 -38.17 14.12 -1.32
C ALA A 579 -38.64 15.45 -1.91
N VAL A 580 -39.73 15.38 -2.66
CA VAL A 580 -40.43 16.60 -3.09
C VAL A 580 -41.31 17.06 -1.93
N GLY A 581 -41.14 18.29 -1.49
CA GLY A 581 -41.94 18.86 -0.39
C GLY A 581 -41.27 20.07 0.28
N SER A 582 -41.87 20.58 1.32
CA SER A 582 -41.38 21.79 2.02
C SER A 582 -40.05 21.60 2.76
N THR A 583 -39.69 20.36 3.09
CA THR A 583 -38.42 19.99 3.73
C THR A 583 -37.39 19.39 2.75
N GLY A 584 -37.75 19.20 1.48
CA GLY A 584 -36.89 18.67 0.44
C GLY A 584 -36.81 19.60 -0.77
N VAL A 585 -36.85 19.03 -1.98
CA VAL A 585 -36.87 19.81 -3.22
C VAL A 585 -38.24 20.50 -3.34
N ASP A 586 -38.29 21.81 -3.10
CA ASP A 586 -39.52 22.59 -3.24
C ASP A 586 -39.80 22.88 -4.70
N ILE A 587 -40.73 22.10 -5.29
CA ILE A 587 -41.24 22.30 -6.67
C ILE A 587 -42.66 22.90 -6.68
N THR A 588 -43.12 23.43 -5.55
CA THR A 588 -44.50 23.97 -5.41
C THR A 588 -44.80 25.03 -6.49
N GLY A 589 -43.80 25.86 -6.86
CA GLY A 589 -43.90 26.79 -7.98
C GLY A 589 -43.95 26.11 -9.34
N MET A 590 -43.35 24.95 -9.53
CA MET A 590 -43.37 24.17 -10.77
C MET A 590 -44.69 23.43 -10.96
N GLU A 591 -45.28 22.92 -9.88
CA GLU A 591 -46.63 22.28 -9.94
C GLU A 591 -47.69 23.27 -10.40
N THR A 592 -47.65 24.49 -9.90
CA THR A 592 -48.57 25.57 -10.34
C THR A 592 -48.31 25.96 -11.80
N ALA A 593 -47.06 26.07 -12.21
CA ALA A 593 -46.69 26.36 -13.60
C ALA A 593 -47.10 25.18 -14.54
N TYR A 594 -46.93 23.96 -14.11
CA TYR A 594 -47.31 22.75 -14.84
C TYR A 594 -48.81 22.61 -15.00
N ALA A 595 -49.58 22.92 -13.96
CA ALA A 595 -51.04 22.95 -14.01
C ALA A 595 -51.55 24.05 -14.95
N ALA A 596 -50.92 25.21 -14.98
CA ALA A 596 -51.22 26.30 -15.89
C ALA A 596 -50.96 25.94 -17.35
N VAL A 597 -49.79 25.30 -17.64
CA VAL A 597 -49.43 24.83 -18.99
C VAL A 597 -50.39 23.74 -19.48
N ASN A 598 -50.81 22.81 -18.61
CA ASN A 598 -51.77 21.78 -18.94
C ASN A 598 -53.17 22.35 -19.23
N ALA A 599 -53.58 23.40 -18.53
CA ALA A 599 -54.86 24.07 -18.78
C ALA A 599 -54.88 24.80 -20.14
N ASP A 600 -53.78 25.38 -20.57
CA ASP A 600 -53.65 26.08 -21.85
C ASP A 600 -53.54 25.15 -23.07
N TYR A 601 -53.01 23.94 -22.92
CA TYR A 601 -52.81 22.98 -24.01
C TYR A 601 -53.87 21.90 -24.12
N GLY A 602 -54.84 21.82 -23.20
CA GLY A 602 -56.03 20.96 -23.30
C GLY A 602 -55.74 19.44 -23.35
N GLY A 603 -54.62 18.99 -22.92
CA GLY A 603 -54.17 17.59 -22.94
C GLY A 603 -53.91 17.04 -21.56
N ASP A 604 -54.40 15.83 -21.30
CA ASP A 604 -54.04 15.06 -20.11
C ASP A 604 -52.60 14.56 -20.24
N MET A 605 -51.68 15.25 -19.58
CA MET A 605 -50.24 14.92 -19.58
C MET A 605 -49.86 14.00 -18.40
N THR A 606 -50.81 13.32 -17.78
CA THR A 606 -50.56 12.36 -16.66
C THR A 606 -49.68 11.15 -17.03
N THR A 607 -49.38 10.99 -18.32
CA THR A 607 -48.50 9.92 -18.84
C THR A 607 -47.26 10.41 -19.56
N ALA A 608 -47.03 11.75 -19.70
CA ALA A 608 -45.79 12.26 -20.31
C ALA A 608 -44.62 12.13 -19.31
N ALA A 609 -43.76 11.20 -19.55
CA ALA A 609 -42.48 11.13 -18.89
C ALA A 609 -41.68 12.43 -19.19
N ALA A 610 -41.36 13.21 -18.15
CA ALA A 610 -40.47 14.35 -18.32
C ALA A 610 -39.06 13.84 -18.60
N GLU A 611 -38.62 13.98 -19.84
CA GLU A 611 -37.20 13.74 -20.15
C GLU A 611 -36.40 15.02 -19.80
N ASN A 612 -35.38 14.82 -18.95
CA ASN A 612 -34.41 15.89 -18.76
C ASN A 612 -33.56 16.06 -20.03
N ARG A 613 -32.82 17.18 -20.13
CA ARG A 613 -31.93 17.47 -21.24
C ARG A 613 -30.82 16.43 -21.52
N TYR A 614 -30.73 15.37 -20.71
CA TYR A 614 -29.81 14.24 -20.84
C TYR A 614 -30.53 12.93 -21.23
N GLY A 615 -31.83 13.00 -21.60
CA GLY A 615 -32.62 11.82 -22.02
C GLY A 615 -33.00 10.85 -20.90
N GLN A 616 -32.96 11.29 -19.64
CA GLN A 616 -33.38 10.46 -18.50
C GLN A 616 -34.87 10.67 -18.22
N THR A 617 -35.61 9.57 -18.19
CA THR A 617 -37.03 9.56 -17.90
C THR A 617 -37.27 9.38 -16.40
N TYR A 618 -37.87 10.35 -15.73
CA TYR A 618 -38.34 10.19 -14.36
C TYR A 618 -39.75 9.62 -14.38
N ARG A 619 -39.93 8.43 -13.83
CA ARG A 619 -41.26 7.89 -13.51
C ARG A 619 -41.55 8.22 -12.06
N ASP A 620 -42.62 8.95 -11.81
CA ASP A 620 -43.23 9.00 -10.48
C ASP A 620 -43.82 7.62 -10.16
N THR A 621 -43.24 6.92 -9.18
CA THR A 621 -43.79 5.70 -8.62
C THR A 621 -44.57 6.02 -7.35
N ALA A 622 -45.43 7.05 -7.38
CA ALA A 622 -46.43 7.27 -6.36
C ALA A 622 -47.55 6.26 -6.57
N GLY A 623 -47.43 5.12 -5.90
CA GLY A 623 -48.42 4.04 -5.84
C GLY A 623 -47.99 3.04 -4.79
#